data_51ea61aa03ecdf6b1f566e71bbf292ff
#
_entry.id   51ea61aa03ecdf6b1f566e71bbf292ff
#
_cell.length_a   1.000
_cell.length_b   1.000
_cell.length_c   1.000
_cell.angle_alpha   90.00
_cell.angle_beta   90.00
_cell.angle_gamma   90.00
#
_symmetry.space_group_name_H-M   'P 1'
#
loop_
_entity.id
_entity.type
_entity.pdbx_description
1 polymer ?
#
loop_
_entity_poly.entity_id
_entity_poly.type
_entity_poly.pdbx_seq_one_letter_code
_entity_poly.pdbx_strand_id
1 'polypeptide(L)'
;DFTCLWQIIKHPEFAELTPPPPSAVPPLGLEPGQILDDIFETIKEGDVMLHHPYNNFEPVLKMLEDAAEDPHVLAIKLTIYRLAKKSRITAALLKAAENGKHVSVLFEVKARFDEENNMREAERLQKAGCFVIYGITRFKTHTKLLQIVRAEEQGVVSYSHLASGNYNEETAKLYTDIGLLTCDEVYNRDITEFFNVITGHSLPNDYQYLLTAPRDMRKQIVKLIRREAENAAQGLPSGICIKINSLEDKST
;
A
#
# COMPACT_ATOMS: atom_id res chain seq x y z
N ASP A 1 -24.26 -15.50 -11.24
CA ASP A 1 -23.27 -15.27 -10.20
C ASP A 1 -22.51 -16.57 -9.96
N PHE A 2 -21.17 -16.54 -10.09
CA PHE A 2 -20.29 -17.70 -9.95
C PHE A 2 -19.83 -17.94 -8.51
N THR A 3 -20.35 -17.20 -7.53
CA THR A 3 -19.97 -17.37 -6.12
C THR A 3 -20.32 -18.75 -5.56
N CYS A 4 -21.29 -19.43 -6.16
CA CYS A 4 -21.61 -20.83 -5.82
C CYS A 4 -20.44 -21.80 -6.08
N LEU A 5 -19.52 -21.48 -7.00
CA LEU A 5 -18.35 -22.30 -7.29
C LEU A 5 -17.41 -22.41 -6.09
N TRP A 6 -17.38 -21.40 -5.22
CA TRP A 6 -16.61 -21.45 -3.98
C TRP A 6 -17.10 -22.54 -3.02
N GLN A 7 -18.41 -22.89 -3.08
CA GLN A 7 -18.94 -23.98 -2.27
C GLN A 7 -18.42 -25.32 -2.75
N ILE A 8 -18.27 -25.48 -4.08
CA ILE A 8 -17.71 -26.69 -4.71
C ILE A 8 -16.21 -26.78 -4.37
N ILE A 9 -15.44 -25.71 -4.61
CA ILE A 9 -13.99 -25.68 -4.37
C ILE A 9 -13.65 -25.98 -2.90
N LYS A 10 -14.50 -25.50 -1.97
CA LYS A 10 -14.29 -25.72 -0.52
C LYS A 10 -14.89 -27.03 0.00
N HIS A 11 -15.54 -27.81 -0.84
CA HIS A 11 -16.14 -29.08 -0.40
C HIS A 11 -15.04 -30.12 -0.17
N PRO A 12 -15.06 -30.83 0.98
CA PRO A 12 -14.01 -31.79 1.33
C PRO A 12 -13.73 -32.87 0.28
N GLU A 13 -14.76 -33.33 -0.42
CA GLU A 13 -14.64 -34.33 -1.50
C GLU A 13 -13.81 -33.87 -2.72
N PHE A 14 -13.66 -32.54 -2.88
CA PHE A 14 -12.89 -31.97 -4.00
C PHE A 14 -11.55 -31.36 -3.55
N ALA A 15 -11.15 -31.58 -2.29
CA ALA A 15 -9.91 -31.04 -1.76
C ALA A 15 -8.66 -31.46 -2.55
N GLU A 16 -8.64 -32.72 -3.02
CA GLU A 16 -7.54 -33.27 -3.83
C GLU A 16 -7.46 -32.65 -5.24
N LEU A 17 -8.55 -32.07 -5.74
CA LEU A 17 -8.60 -31.42 -7.04
C LEU A 17 -8.19 -29.94 -6.99
N THR A 18 -8.07 -29.38 -5.77
CA THR A 18 -7.67 -28.00 -5.56
C THR A 18 -6.17 -27.97 -5.30
N PRO A 19 -5.35 -27.41 -6.21
CA PRO A 19 -3.92 -27.30 -5.97
C PRO A 19 -3.67 -26.43 -4.71
N PRO A 20 -2.69 -26.82 -3.88
CA PRO A 20 -2.34 -26.00 -2.73
C PRO A 20 -1.86 -24.62 -3.20
N PRO A 21 -2.12 -23.58 -2.43
CA PRO A 21 -1.56 -22.26 -2.74
C PRO A 21 -0.02 -22.38 -2.78
N PRO A 22 0.66 -21.61 -3.64
CA PRO A 22 2.11 -21.60 -3.68
C PRO A 22 2.66 -21.25 -2.30
N SER A 23 3.72 -21.94 -1.87
CA SER A 23 4.42 -21.60 -0.64
C SER A 23 5.01 -20.21 -0.77
N ALA A 24 4.81 -19.37 0.24
CA ALA A 24 5.41 -18.04 0.26
C ALA A 24 6.94 -18.16 0.31
N VAL A 25 7.62 -17.36 -0.50
CA VAL A 25 9.07 -17.23 -0.48
C VAL A 25 9.47 -15.94 0.25
N PRO A 26 10.67 -15.87 0.85
CA PRO A 26 11.14 -14.64 1.46
C PRO A 26 11.35 -13.55 0.39
N PRO A 27 11.31 -12.25 0.75
CA PRO A 27 11.74 -11.18 -0.12
C PRO A 27 13.19 -11.38 -0.58
N LEU A 28 13.52 -10.86 -1.75
CA LEU A 28 14.86 -11.00 -2.33
C LEU A 28 15.92 -10.39 -1.40
N GLY A 29 16.98 -11.17 -1.13
CA GLY A 29 18.07 -10.76 -0.29
C GLY A 29 17.86 -10.95 1.22
N LEU A 30 16.72 -11.50 1.64
CA LEU A 30 16.41 -11.78 3.04
C LEU A 30 16.26 -13.27 3.30
N GLU A 31 16.69 -13.69 4.48
CA GLU A 31 16.44 -15.05 4.97
C GLU A 31 14.97 -15.27 5.37
N PRO A 32 14.47 -16.50 5.35
CA PRO A 32 13.11 -16.81 5.80
C PRO A 32 12.84 -16.31 7.22
N GLY A 33 11.84 -15.44 7.37
CA GLY A 33 11.44 -14.87 8.67
C GLY A 33 12.20 -13.62 9.11
N GLN A 34 13.36 -13.31 8.55
CA GLN A 34 14.19 -12.18 8.95
C GLN A 34 13.42 -10.86 9.04
N ILE A 35 12.61 -10.55 8.02
CA ILE A 35 11.80 -9.31 7.99
C ILE A 35 10.75 -9.25 9.10
N LEU A 36 10.38 -10.39 9.69
CA LEU A 36 9.38 -10.46 10.75
C LEU A 36 10.00 -10.38 12.15
N ASP A 37 11.32 -10.51 12.28
CA ASP A 37 12.01 -10.39 13.56
C ASP A 37 12.11 -8.93 14.00
N ASP A 38 12.57 -8.05 13.11
CA ASP A 38 12.54 -6.59 13.30
C ASP A 38 12.37 -5.88 11.95
N ILE A 39 11.12 -5.48 11.67
CA ILE A 39 10.74 -4.88 10.39
C ILE A 39 11.40 -3.50 10.20
N PHE A 40 11.53 -2.71 11.25
CA PHE A 40 12.07 -1.35 11.14
C PHE A 40 13.58 -1.38 10.90
N GLU A 41 14.32 -2.24 11.61
CA GLU A 41 15.76 -2.40 11.38
C GLU A 41 16.01 -2.98 9.99
N THR A 42 15.25 -3.98 9.55
CA THR A 42 15.37 -4.53 8.19
C THR A 42 15.20 -3.45 7.11
N ILE A 43 14.23 -2.55 7.27
CA ILE A 43 14.01 -1.45 6.30
C ILE A 43 15.13 -0.40 6.37
N LYS A 44 15.77 -0.19 7.52
CA LYS A 44 16.93 0.69 7.64
C LYS A 44 18.16 0.14 6.91
N GLU A 45 18.35 -1.17 6.90
CA GLU A 45 19.44 -1.81 6.18
C GLU A 45 19.30 -1.69 4.66
N GLY A 46 18.07 -1.57 4.16
CA GLY A 46 17.78 -1.36 2.75
C GLY A 46 16.31 -1.50 2.39
N ASP A 47 15.97 -1.00 1.22
CA ASP A 47 14.62 -1.12 0.67
C ASP A 47 14.25 -2.59 0.46
N VAL A 48 13.01 -2.95 0.82
CA VAL A 48 12.51 -4.32 0.63
C VAL A 48 11.37 -4.32 -0.37
N MET A 49 11.56 -5.05 -1.47
CA MET A 49 10.53 -5.26 -2.48
C MET A 49 9.74 -6.52 -2.20
N LEU A 50 8.42 -6.40 -2.19
CA LEU A 50 7.46 -7.49 -2.05
C LEU A 50 6.76 -7.74 -3.38
N HIS A 51 6.71 -9.00 -3.81
CA HIS A 51 5.99 -9.43 -5.01
C HIS A 51 4.90 -10.42 -4.62
N HIS A 52 3.69 -9.92 -4.45
CA HIS A 52 2.52 -10.74 -4.11
C HIS A 52 2.02 -11.52 -5.34
N PRO A 53 1.44 -12.69 -5.18
CA PRO A 53 1.24 -13.46 -3.94
C PRO A 53 2.44 -14.33 -3.54
N TYR A 54 3.56 -14.27 -4.27
CA TYR A 54 4.76 -15.10 -4.04
C TYR A 54 5.48 -14.75 -2.74
N ASN A 55 5.62 -13.45 -2.43
CA ASN A 55 5.90 -13.02 -1.06
C ASN A 55 4.54 -12.83 -0.35
N ASN A 56 4.43 -13.30 0.89
CA ASN A 56 3.20 -13.12 1.66
C ASN A 56 3.00 -11.64 2.08
N PHE A 57 1.81 -11.33 2.57
CA PHE A 57 1.46 -9.99 3.01
C PHE A 57 1.83 -9.72 4.47
N GLU A 58 2.37 -10.73 5.18
CA GLU A 58 2.72 -10.64 6.61
C GLU A 58 3.67 -9.49 6.95
N PRO A 59 4.73 -9.15 6.15
CA PRO A 59 5.57 -8.00 6.46
C PRO A 59 4.80 -6.69 6.60
N VAL A 60 3.79 -6.46 5.76
CA VAL A 60 2.98 -5.23 5.82
C VAL A 60 2.07 -5.23 7.06
N LEU A 61 1.48 -6.38 7.40
CA LEU A 61 0.66 -6.52 8.60
C LEU A 61 1.51 -6.37 9.86
N LYS A 62 2.66 -7.05 9.90
CA LYS A 62 3.62 -6.98 11.00
C LYS A 62 4.09 -5.53 11.24
N MET A 63 4.48 -4.82 10.18
CA MET A 63 4.87 -3.42 10.26
C MET A 63 3.80 -2.56 10.94
N LEU A 64 2.53 -2.79 10.62
CA LEU A 64 1.42 -2.03 11.18
C LEU A 64 1.10 -2.45 12.62
N GLU A 65 1.16 -3.76 12.92
CA GLU A 65 0.94 -4.30 14.27
C GLU A 65 2.04 -3.88 15.23
N ASP A 66 3.31 -3.96 14.81
CA ASP A 66 4.44 -3.48 15.61
C ASP A 66 4.35 -1.98 15.85
N ALA A 67 4.02 -1.20 14.81
CA ALA A 67 3.80 0.23 14.94
C ALA A 67 2.69 0.57 15.93
N ALA A 68 1.65 -0.25 16.04
CA ALA A 68 0.57 -0.02 16.98
C ALA A 68 1.02 -0.17 18.44
N GLU A 69 1.96 -1.05 18.72
CA GLU A 69 2.46 -1.35 20.07
C GLU A 69 3.72 -0.54 20.44
N ASP A 70 4.57 -0.19 19.47
CA ASP A 70 5.85 0.48 19.70
C ASP A 70 5.65 1.89 20.31
N PRO A 71 6.15 2.17 21.52
CA PRO A 71 6.00 3.47 22.17
C PRO A 71 6.69 4.63 21.44
N HIS A 72 7.64 4.34 20.57
CA HIS A 72 8.36 5.34 19.79
C HIS A 72 7.60 5.78 18.53
N VAL A 73 6.58 5.05 18.10
CA VAL A 73 5.74 5.44 16.98
C VAL A 73 4.79 6.57 17.38
N LEU A 74 4.89 7.67 16.63
CA LEU A 74 4.14 8.91 16.86
C LEU A 74 2.86 8.97 16.04
N ALA A 75 2.94 8.54 14.77
CA ALA A 75 1.82 8.62 13.85
C ALA A 75 1.80 7.45 12.84
N ILE A 76 0.58 7.11 12.41
CA ILE A 76 0.31 6.14 11.34
C ILE A 76 -0.64 6.80 10.35
N LYS A 77 -0.27 6.80 9.07
CA LYS A 77 -1.10 7.34 7.98
C LYS A 77 -1.32 6.25 6.94
N LEU A 78 -2.57 6.02 6.54
CA LEU A 78 -2.92 4.91 5.63
C LEU A 78 -4.02 5.31 4.65
N THR A 79 -3.90 4.84 3.40
CA THR A 79 -4.99 4.90 2.42
C THR A 79 -5.69 3.54 2.34
N ILE A 80 -7.01 3.50 2.46
CA ILE A 80 -7.82 2.29 2.41
C ILE A 80 -8.81 2.38 1.26
N TYR A 81 -8.77 1.39 0.37
CA TYR A 81 -9.74 1.25 -0.71
C TYR A 81 -10.74 0.12 -0.41
N ARG A 82 -10.25 -1.00 0.11
CA ARG A 82 -11.06 -2.20 0.39
C ARG A 82 -10.43 -2.99 1.51
N LEU A 83 -11.21 -3.29 2.54
CA LEU A 83 -10.78 -4.09 3.68
C LEU A 83 -11.33 -5.52 3.61
N ALA A 84 -10.58 -6.47 4.16
CA ALA A 84 -11.09 -7.79 4.45
C ALA A 84 -12.13 -7.75 5.58
N LYS A 85 -13.03 -8.74 5.63
CA LYS A 85 -13.89 -8.93 6.79
C LYS A 85 -13.03 -9.31 7.99
N LYS A 86 -13.20 -8.62 9.13
CA LYS A 86 -12.36 -8.77 10.34
C LYS A 86 -10.87 -8.52 10.04
N SER A 87 -10.57 -7.43 9.33
CA SER A 87 -9.20 -7.08 8.93
C SER A 87 -8.28 -6.84 10.14
N ARG A 88 -7.10 -7.44 10.11
CA ARG A 88 -5.99 -7.19 11.04
C ARG A 88 -5.53 -5.73 10.96
N ILE A 89 -5.63 -5.12 9.78
CA ILE A 89 -5.31 -3.71 9.57
C ILE A 89 -6.20 -2.81 10.44
N THR A 90 -7.52 -3.01 10.40
CA THR A 90 -8.43 -2.25 11.29
C THR A 90 -8.12 -2.48 12.76
N ALA A 91 -7.84 -3.71 13.15
CA ALA A 91 -7.49 -4.04 14.53
C ALA A 91 -6.22 -3.31 15.00
N ALA A 92 -5.17 -3.31 14.17
CA ALA A 92 -3.94 -2.60 14.46
C ALA A 92 -4.12 -1.07 14.54
N LEU A 93 -4.91 -0.47 13.65
CA LEU A 93 -5.21 0.96 13.69
C LEU A 93 -6.00 1.38 14.94
N LEU A 94 -6.97 0.55 15.36
CA LEU A 94 -7.69 0.76 16.62
C LEU A 94 -6.76 0.69 17.82
N LYS A 95 -5.90 -0.33 17.85
CA LYS A 95 -4.90 -0.50 18.90
C LYS A 95 -3.92 0.68 18.96
N ALA A 96 -3.47 1.17 17.80
CA ALA A 96 -2.63 2.35 17.72
C ALA A 96 -3.31 3.59 18.33
N ALA A 97 -4.59 3.81 18.02
CA ALA A 97 -5.36 4.91 18.58
C ALA A 97 -5.54 4.77 20.10
N GLU A 98 -5.84 3.56 20.60
CA GLU A 98 -5.91 3.25 22.03
C GLU A 98 -4.59 3.54 22.76
N ASN A 99 -3.47 3.27 22.11
CA ASN A 99 -2.11 3.56 22.62
C ASN A 99 -1.71 5.05 22.43
N GLY A 100 -2.65 5.93 22.06
CA GLY A 100 -2.45 7.37 21.96
C GLY A 100 -1.69 7.86 20.73
N LYS A 101 -1.51 7.03 19.71
CA LYS A 101 -0.84 7.40 18.47
C LYS A 101 -1.75 8.21 17.56
N HIS A 102 -1.17 9.13 16.77
CA HIS A 102 -1.93 9.89 15.79
C HIS A 102 -2.20 9.02 14.56
N VAL A 103 -3.44 8.57 14.40
CA VAL A 103 -3.86 7.71 13.29
C VAL A 103 -4.68 8.51 12.29
N SER A 104 -4.21 8.59 11.03
CA SER A 104 -4.92 9.25 9.92
C SER A 104 -5.22 8.27 8.81
N VAL A 105 -6.47 8.13 8.43
CA VAL A 105 -6.90 7.16 7.41
C VAL A 105 -7.75 7.83 6.35
N LEU A 106 -7.33 7.68 5.08
CA LEU A 106 -8.16 8.02 3.94
C LEU A 106 -8.93 6.78 3.47
N PHE A 107 -10.25 6.80 3.62
CA PHE A 107 -11.14 5.77 3.09
C PHE A 107 -11.71 6.16 1.74
N GLU A 108 -11.53 5.32 0.73
CA GLU A 108 -12.26 5.47 -0.53
C GLU A 108 -13.68 4.90 -0.41
N VAL A 109 -14.66 5.77 -0.33
CA VAL A 109 -16.07 5.39 -0.15
C VAL A 109 -16.75 4.90 -1.42
N LYS A 110 -16.14 5.13 -2.60
CA LYS A 110 -16.66 4.70 -3.91
C LYS A 110 -16.15 3.30 -4.32
N ALA A 111 -15.76 2.46 -3.36
CA ALA A 111 -15.32 1.10 -3.61
C ALA A 111 -16.52 0.20 -3.90
N ARG A 112 -16.71 -0.19 -5.16
CA ARG A 112 -17.86 -1.03 -5.57
C ARG A 112 -17.93 -2.32 -4.75
N PHE A 113 -19.12 -2.65 -4.25
CA PHE A 113 -19.48 -3.84 -3.47
C PHE A 113 -18.98 -3.88 -2.02
N ASP A 114 -18.23 -2.88 -1.56
CA ASP A 114 -17.66 -2.84 -0.20
C ASP A 114 -18.03 -1.54 0.54
N GLU A 115 -18.92 -0.72 -0.02
CA GLU A 115 -19.27 0.60 0.52
C GLU A 115 -19.77 0.50 1.97
N GLU A 116 -20.69 -0.41 2.24
CA GLU A 116 -21.27 -0.59 3.58
C GLU A 116 -20.23 -1.05 4.60
N ASN A 117 -19.37 -2.02 4.22
CA ASN A 117 -18.31 -2.51 5.08
C ASN A 117 -17.28 -1.41 5.37
N ASN A 118 -16.87 -0.68 4.33
CA ASN A 118 -15.91 0.42 4.48
C ASN A 118 -16.48 1.55 5.36
N MET A 119 -17.74 1.92 5.19
CA MET A 119 -18.39 2.94 6.03
C MET A 119 -18.44 2.52 7.49
N ARG A 120 -18.82 1.29 7.78
CA ARG A 120 -18.86 0.76 9.14
C ARG A 120 -17.48 0.78 9.82
N GLU A 121 -16.44 0.32 9.10
CA GLU A 121 -15.08 0.32 9.64
C GLU A 121 -14.52 1.75 9.79
N ALA A 122 -14.84 2.66 8.86
CA ALA A 122 -14.47 4.07 8.97
C ALA A 122 -15.10 4.74 10.21
N GLU A 123 -16.40 4.52 10.45
CA GLU A 123 -17.08 5.02 11.64
C GLU A 123 -16.49 4.43 12.93
N ARG A 124 -16.12 3.15 12.92
CA ARG A 124 -15.50 2.49 14.05
C ARG A 124 -14.14 3.11 14.40
N LEU A 125 -13.31 3.37 13.40
CA LEU A 125 -12.02 4.07 13.58
C LEU A 125 -12.22 5.50 14.05
N GLN A 126 -13.19 6.22 13.49
CA GLN A 126 -13.49 7.59 13.91
C GLN A 126 -13.93 7.66 15.38
N LYS A 127 -14.78 6.72 15.83
CA LYS A 127 -15.21 6.61 17.23
C LYS A 127 -14.04 6.30 18.19
N ALA A 128 -12.99 5.63 17.70
CA ALA A 128 -11.77 5.36 18.46
C ALA A 128 -10.77 6.52 18.48
N GLY A 129 -11.10 7.67 17.86
CA GLY A 129 -10.27 8.86 17.84
C GLY A 129 -9.34 8.96 16.62
N CYS A 130 -9.44 8.07 15.64
CA CYS A 130 -8.70 8.21 14.39
C CYS A 130 -9.24 9.39 13.56
N PHE A 131 -8.34 10.10 12.87
CA PHE A 131 -8.71 11.10 11.88
C PHE A 131 -9.06 10.39 10.56
N VAL A 132 -10.36 10.37 10.23
CA VAL A 132 -10.87 9.66 9.05
C VAL A 132 -11.29 10.65 7.98
N ILE A 133 -10.76 10.47 6.77
CA ILE A 133 -11.09 11.24 5.57
C ILE A 133 -11.93 10.34 4.64
N TYR A 134 -13.11 10.80 4.25
CA TYR A 134 -14.05 10.06 3.40
C TYR A 134 -13.89 10.45 1.93
N GLY A 135 -12.87 9.85 1.28
CA GLY A 135 -12.59 10.08 -0.13
C GLY A 135 -12.18 11.51 -0.48
N ILE A 136 -12.01 11.77 -1.76
CA ILE A 136 -11.79 13.11 -2.33
C ILE A 136 -12.94 13.41 -3.28
N THR A 137 -13.62 14.53 -3.08
CA THR A 137 -14.90 14.86 -3.74
C THR A 137 -14.88 14.72 -5.27
N ARG A 138 -13.79 15.11 -5.93
CA ARG A 138 -13.68 15.14 -7.40
C ARG A 138 -13.00 13.90 -7.98
N PHE A 139 -12.28 13.12 -7.17
CA PHE A 139 -11.46 12.02 -7.63
C PHE A 139 -11.76 10.75 -6.84
N LYS A 140 -11.56 9.61 -7.50
CA LYS A 140 -11.53 8.31 -6.85
C LYS A 140 -10.09 8.04 -6.43
N THR A 141 -9.87 7.90 -5.13
CA THR A 141 -8.53 7.62 -4.61
C THR A 141 -8.16 6.16 -4.82
N HIS A 142 -7.14 5.91 -5.62
CA HIS A 142 -6.66 4.55 -5.90
C HIS A 142 -5.23 4.31 -5.39
N THR A 143 -4.71 5.22 -4.61
CA THR A 143 -3.37 5.17 -3.99
C THR A 143 -3.32 4.10 -2.90
N LYS A 144 -2.19 3.40 -2.78
CA LYS A 144 -1.90 2.45 -1.71
C LYS A 144 -0.62 2.90 -1.03
N LEU A 145 -0.78 3.64 0.06
CA LEU A 145 0.30 4.20 0.87
C LEU A 145 0.03 3.94 2.35
N LEU A 146 1.05 3.46 3.03
CA LEU A 146 1.17 3.41 4.49
C LEU A 146 2.41 4.19 4.87
N GLN A 147 2.33 5.06 5.86
CA GLN A 147 3.45 5.75 6.46
C GLN A 147 3.38 5.66 7.97
N ILE A 148 4.47 5.24 8.58
CA ILE A 148 4.68 5.18 10.02
C ILE A 148 5.76 6.19 10.37
N VAL A 149 5.47 7.08 11.31
CA VAL A 149 6.39 8.10 11.80
C VAL A 149 6.87 7.70 13.18
N ARG A 150 8.17 7.46 13.33
CA ARG A 150 8.79 6.92 14.54
C ARG A 150 9.88 7.86 15.07
N ALA A 151 9.91 8.07 16.37
CA ALA A 151 11.01 8.75 17.05
C ALA A 151 12.19 7.78 17.19
N GLU A 152 13.35 8.19 16.70
CA GLU A 152 14.61 7.45 16.78
C GLU A 152 15.63 8.26 17.58
N GLU A 153 16.76 7.66 17.95
CA GLU A 153 17.80 8.36 18.71
C GLU A 153 18.32 9.63 18.03
N GLN A 154 18.39 9.63 16.70
CA GLN A 154 18.92 10.75 15.90
C GLN A 154 17.84 11.67 15.33
N GLY A 155 16.58 11.48 15.72
CA GLY A 155 15.46 12.30 15.24
C GLY A 155 14.24 11.48 14.86
N VAL A 156 13.41 12.02 13.98
CA VAL A 156 12.18 11.35 13.52
C VAL A 156 12.44 10.71 12.16
N VAL A 157 12.18 9.40 12.06
CA VAL A 157 12.28 8.63 10.82
C VAL A 157 10.87 8.20 10.38
N SER A 158 10.64 8.23 9.09
CA SER A 158 9.41 7.71 8.50
C SER A 158 9.71 6.42 7.74
N TYR A 159 8.85 5.44 7.94
CA TYR A 159 8.87 4.15 7.27
C TYR A 159 7.63 4.04 6.42
N SER A 160 7.77 3.77 5.14
CA SER A 160 6.64 3.74 4.23
C SER A 160 6.55 2.44 3.45
N HIS A 161 5.32 2.08 3.13
CA HIS A 161 4.99 1.06 2.15
C HIS A 161 4.19 1.69 1.02
N LEU A 162 4.69 1.53 -0.21
CA LEU A 162 4.04 1.93 -1.46
C LEU A 162 3.68 0.67 -2.22
N ALA A 163 2.46 0.57 -2.71
CA ALA A 163 2.05 -0.65 -3.42
C ALA A 163 1.15 -0.40 -4.63
N SER A 164 1.10 -1.38 -5.52
CA SER A 164 0.06 -1.48 -6.55
C SER A 164 -1.20 -2.16 -6.03
N GLY A 165 -1.07 -3.08 -5.06
CA GLY A 165 -2.13 -3.86 -4.44
C GLY A 165 -2.83 -3.17 -3.27
N ASN A 166 -4.12 -3.47 -3.07
CA ASN A 166 -4.88 -2.95 -1.95
C ASN A 166 -4.42 -3.52 -0.61
N TYR A 167 -4.64 -2.78 0.47
CA TYR A 167 -4.46 -3.25 1.84
C TYR A 167 -5.59 -4.21 2.23
N ASN A 168 -5.50 -5.44 1.73
CA ASN A 168 -6.50 -6.47 1.95
C ASN A 168 -5.82 -7.84 1.93
N GLU A 169 -5.80 -8.50 3.07
CA GLU A 169 -5.10 -9.76 3.34
C GLU A 169 -5.57 -10.91 2.44
N GLU A 170 -6.85 -10.89 2.01
CA GLU A 170 -7.40 -11.93 1.16
C GLU A 170 -7.06 -11.71 -0.32
N THR A 171 -7.15 -10.46 -0.79
CA THR A 171 -6.84 -10.17 -2.19
C THR A 171 -5.35 -10.23 -2.49
N ALA A 172 -4.48 -9.97 -1.51
CA ALA A 172 -3.03 -10.09 -1.63
C ALA A 172 -2.57 -11.54 -1.92
N LYS A 173 -3.41 -12.55 -1.64
CA LYS A 173 -3.16 -13.96 -1.96
C LYS A 173 -3.53 -14.33 -3.40
N LEU A 174 -4.23 -13.45 -4.11
CA LEU A 174 -4.84 -13.73 -5.42
C LEU A 174 -4.27 -12.88 -6.55
N TYR A 175 -3.96 -11.61 -6.27
CA TYR A 175 -3.49 -10.66 -7.28
C TYR A 175 -1.97 -10.57 -7.30
N THR A 176 -1.44 -10.39 -8.51
CA THR A 176 -0.02 -10.13 -8.69
C THR A 176 0.23 -8.62 -8.54
N ASP A 177 0.82 -8.25 -7.42
CA ASP A 177 1.08 -6.87 -7.05
C ASP A 177 2.53 -6.69 -6.56
N ILE A 178 3.03 -5.47 -6.64
CA ILE A 178 4.35 -5.09 -6.12
C ILE A 178 4.16 -4.11 -4.97
N GLY A 179 4.93 -4.30 -3.90
CA GLY A 179 5.05 -3.38 -2.78
C GLY A 179 6.52 -3.05 -2.52
N LEU A 180 6.77 -1.84 -2.05
CA LEU A 180 8.09 -1.36 -1.63
C LEU A 180 7.99 -0.88 -0.19
N LEU A 181 8.81 -1.45 0.68
CA LEU A 181 9.04 -0.96 2.03
C LEU A 181 10.33 -0.15 2.02
N THR A 182 10.30 1.08 2.51
CA THR A 182 11.43 2.01 2.45
C THR A 182 11.43 3.00 3.62
N CYS A 183 12.61 3.42 4.06
CA CYS A 183 12.82 4.58 4.91
C CYS A 183 13.57 5.72 4.18
N ASP A 184 13.73 5.64 2.85
CA ASP A 184 14.36 6.70 2.05
C ASP A 184 13.70 8.06 2.28
N GLU A 185 14.50 9.09 2.54
CA GLU A 185 14.03 10.42 2.93
C GLU A 185 13.22 11.10 1.83
N VAL A 186 13.56 10.87 0.56
CA VAL A 186 12.90 11.53 -0.57
C VAL A 186 11.49 10.94 -0.78
N TYR A 187 11.37 9.60 -0.79
CA TYR A 187 10.06 8.96 -0.82
C TYR A 187 9.20 9.39 0.35
N ASN A 188 9.75 9.38 1.56
CA ASN A 188 9.02 9.70 2.77
C ASN A 188 8.58 11.18 2.84
N ARG A 189 9.40 12.10 2.32
CA ARG A 189 9.01 13.51 2.18
C ARG A 189 7.83 13.67 1.22
N ASP A 190 7.90 13.05 0.04
CA ASP A 190 6.83 13.11 -0.94
C ASP A 190 5.53 12.50 -0.40
N ILE A 191 5.62 11.37 0.32
CA ILE A 191 4.46 10.70 0.95
C ILE A 191 3.87 11.57 2.05
N THR A 192 4.70 12.19 2.88
CA THR A 192 4.25 13.12 3.93
C THR A 192 3.50 14.29 3.31
N GLU A 193 4.05 14.88 2.26
CA GLU A 193 3.42 15.99 1.56
C GLU A 193 2.11 15.54 0.87
N PHE A 194 2.07 14.35 0.28
CA PHE A 194 0.84 13.78 -0.25
C PHE A 194 -0.26 13.69 0.82
N PHE A 195 0.05 13.15 2.00
CA PHE A 195 -0.90 13.09 3.10
C PHE A 195 -1.31 14.49 3.59
N ASN A 196 -0.41 15.45 3.66
CA ASN A 196 -0.72 16.83 4.02
C ASN A 196 -1.69 17.49 3.03
N VAL A 197 -1.50 17.26 1.73
CA VAL A 197 -2.40 17.75 0.67
C VAL A 197 -3.80 17.15 0.80
N ILE A 198 -3.92 15.83 0.96
CA ILE A 198 -5.23 15.18 1.04
C ILE A 198 -5.97 15.47 2.34
N THR A 199 -5.25 15.83 3.41
CA THR A 199 -5.83 16.27 4.68
C THR A 199 -6.14 17.77 4.73
N GLY A 200 -5.80 18.52 3.66
CA GLY A 200 -6.05 19.96 3.55
C GLY A 200 -5.07 20.85 4.33
N HIS A 201 -3.94 20.28 4.79
CA HIS A 201 -2.93 21.03 5.54
C HIS A 201 -1.95 21.80 4.64
N SER A 202 -1.79 21.39 3.38
CA SER A 202 -0.94 22.08 2.42
C SER A 202 -1.57 22.16 1.01
N LEU A 203 -1.03 23.05 0.20
CA LEU A 203 -1.33 23.12 -1.23
C LEU A 203 -0.46 22.08 -1.97
N PRO A 204 -0.92 21.54 -3.12
CA PRO A 204 -0.14 20.59 -3.89
C PRO A 204 1.19 21.18 -4.34
N ASN A 205 2.30 20.56 -3.92
CA ASN A 205 3.65 20.87 -4.37
C ASN A 205 4.14 19.87 -5.42
N ASP A 206 5.26 20.15 -6.05
CA ASP A 206 5.90 19.19 -6.93
C ASP A 206 6.61 18.11 -6.11
N TYR A 207 6.30 16.86 -6.42
CA TYR A 207 6.97 15.70 -5.84
C TYR A 207 8.28 15.43 -6.59
N GLN A 208 9.24 14.86 -5.88
CA GLN A 208 10.51 14.49 -6.49
C GLN A 208 10.43 13.12 -7.17
N TYR A 209 9.82 12.14 -6.51
CA TYR A 209 9.70 10.77 -7.00
C TYR A 209 8.25 10.35 -7.27
N LEU A 210 7.30 10.78 -6.47
CA LEU A 210 5.91 10.42 -6.68
C LEU A 210 5.31 11.08 -7.92
N LEU A 211 4.62 10.28 -8.72
CA LEU A 211 3.81 10.76 -9.84
C LEU A 211 2.33 10.69 -9.45
N THR A 212 1.63 11.81 -9.56
CA THR A 212 0.22 11.90 -9.15
C THR A 212 -0.71 12.14 -10.33
N ALA A 213 -1.79 11.37 -10.39
CA ALA A 213 -2.86 11.57 -11.36
C ALA A 213 -4.01 12.38 -10.70
N PRO A 214 -4.63 13.32 -11.46
CA PRO A 214 -4.43 13.63 -12.87
C PRO A 214 -3.35 14.69 -13.13
N ARG A 215 -2.61 15.15 -12.12
CA ARG A 215 -1.76 16.34 -12.18
C ARG A 215 -0.57 16.20 -13.12
N ASP A 216 0.30 15.22 -12.92
CA ASP A 216 1.59 15.11 -13.58
C ASP A 216 1.94 13.71 -14.12
N MET A 217 1.34 12.66 -13.59
CA MET A 217 1.68 11.27 -13.93
C MET A 217 1.71 11.03 -15.44
N ARG A 218 0.66 11.39 -16.17
CA ARG A 218 0.61 11.21 -17.62
C ARG A 218 1.75 11.94 -18.35
N LYS A 219 1.97 13.20 -17.99
CA LYS A 219 3.05 14.03 -18.61
C LYS A 219 4.42 13.40 -18.39
N GLN A 220 4.69 12.91 -17.19
CA GLN A 220 5.98 12.31 -16.85
C GLN A 220 6.16 10.95 -17.53
N ILE A 221 5.14 10.10 -17.58
CA ILE A 221 5.20 8.82 -18.30
C ILE A 221 5.48 9.05 -19.79
N VAL A 222 4.77 9.99 -20.44
CA VAL A 222 5.02 10.33 -21.86
C VAL A 222 6.44 10.86 -22.06
N LYS A 223 6.98 11.66 -21.12
CA LYS A 223 8.37 12.12 -21.16
C LYS A 223 9.37 10.96 -21.10
N LEU A 224 9.13 9.98 -20.23
CA LEU A 224 9.96 8.78 -20.12
C LEU A 224 9.93 7.95 -21.41
N ILE A 225 8.75 7.74 -22.00
CA ILE A 225 8.58 7.02 -23.27
C ILE A 225 9.36 7.73 -24.39
N ARG A 226 9.26 9.05 -24.50
CA ARG A 226 9.98 9.83 -25.52
C ARG A 226 11.49 9.73 -25.34
N ARG A 227 11.99 9.77 -24.10
CA ARG A 227 13.41 9.58 -23.81
C ARG A 227 13.91 8.23 -24.36
N GLU A 228 13.18 7.16 -24.12
CA GLU A 228 13.57 5.83 -24.63
C GLU A 228 13.52 5.77 -26.17
N ALA A 229 12.55 6.44 -26.80
CA ALA A 229 12.50 6.55 -28.26
C ALA A 229 13.67 7.35 -28.85
N GLU A 230 14.08 8.43 -28.19
CA GLU A 230 15.26 9.23 -28.58
C GLU A 230 16.57 8.44 -28.40
N ASN A 231 16.71 7.68 -27.30
CA ASN A 231 17.83 6.79 -27.07
C ASN A 231 17.92 5.72 -28.17
N ALA A 232 16.81 5.10 -28.53
CA ALA A 232 16.75 4.12 -29.61
C ALA A 232 17.17 4.72 -30.96
N ALA A 233 16.72 5.92 -31.29
CA ALA A 233 17.07 6.63 -32.51
C ALA A 233 18.59 6.97 -32.60
N GLN A 234 19.25 7.09 -31.46
CA GLN A 234 20.71 7.33 -31.34
C GLN A 234 21.53 6.06 -31.23
N GLY A 235 20.89 4.87 -31.27
CA GLY A 235 21.58 3.58 -31.09
C GLY A 235 22.06 3.32 -29.65
N LEU A 236 21.53 4.06 -28.68
CA LEU A 236 21.83 3.88 -27.26
C LEU A 236 20.97 2.72 -26.66
N PRO A 237 21.43 2.09 -25.57
CA PRO A 237 20.60 1.13 -24.84
C PRO A 237 19.26 1.76 -24.45
N SER A 238 18.18 1.12 -24.85
CA SER A 238 16.82 1.62 -24.63
C SER A 238 15.83 0.46 -24.52
N GLY A 239 14.74 0.69 -23.79
CA GLY A 239 13.68 -0.32 -23.68
C GLY A 239 12.53 0.15 -22.81
N ILE A 240 11.33 -0.34 -23.10
CA ILE A 240 10.13 -0.07 -22.32
C ILE A 240 9.51 -1.41 -21.96
N CYS A 241 9.31 -1.65 -20.66
CA CYS A 241 8.58 -2.79 -20.15
C CYS A 241 7.41 -2.28 -19.30
N ILE A 242 6.18 -2.64 -19.66
CA ILE A 242 4.97 -2.21 -18.98
C ILE A 242 4.15 -3.43 -18.58
N LYS A 243 3.84 -3.55 -17.28
CA LYS A 243 2.84 -4.48 -16.77
C LYS A 243 1.61 -3.69 -16.33
N ILE A 244 0.48 -3.91 -16.99
CA ILE A 244 -0.75 -3.14 -16.81
C ILE A 244 -1.97 -4.01 -17.10
N ASN A 245 -3.06 -3.82 -16.37
CA ASN A 245 -4.30 -4.53 -16.62
C ASN A 245 -5.06 -3.93 -17.82
N SER A 246 -5.05 -2.62 -17.94
CA SER A 246 -5.76 -1.89 -18.99
C SER A 246 -5.07 -0.56 -19.26
N LEU A 247 -4.83 -0.25 -20.54
CA LEU A 247 -4.38 1.05 -20.99
C LEU A 247 -5.57 1.79 -21.60
N GLU A 248 -6.12 2.75 -20.85
CA GLU A 248 -7.35 3.46 -21.22
C GLU A 248 -7.08 4.86 -21.80
N ASP A 249 -5.90 5.42 -21.55
CA ASP A 249 -5.52 6.72 -22.13
C ASP A 249 -5.29 6.60 -23.64
N LYS A 250 -6.16 7.25 -24.43
CA LYS A 250 -6.16 7.17 -25.90
C LYS A 250 -5.02 7.94 -26.55
N SER A 251 -4.27 8.72 -25.80
CA SER A 251 -3.23 9.63 -26.31
C SER A 251 -1.83 9.33 -25.75
N THR A 252 -1.70 8.26 -24.99
CA THR A 252 -0.44 7.65 -24.59
C THR A 252 -0.14 6.42 -25.43
#